data_93dffc9786555b21c8981cf3bff6906f
#
_entry.id   93dffc9786555b21c8981cf3bff6906f
#
_cell.length_a   1.000
_cell.length_b   1.000
_cell.length_c   1.000
_cell.angle_alpha   90.00
_cell.angle_beta   90.00
_cell.angle_gamma   90.00
#
_symmetry.space_group_name_H-M   'P 1'
#
loop_
_entity.id
_entity.type
_entity.pdbx_description
1 polymer ?
#
loop_
_entity_poly.entity_id
_entity_poly.type
_entity_poly.pdbx_seq_one_letter_code
_entity_poly.pdbx_strand_id
1 'polypeptide(L)'
;MKKTFKFLGALVVCAATAFGAVSCGGNKAKEEAAETTPADTTIRAAQGAIVYVDLDVILQKYDMANELGAAVEAKGKTIQDEINRRGKKLETAAKDFQNKMEKGLMTRSVAEEKAQKLQQQEAEFNNYTAQKQQEMAEEQMVMMNQIGDAIKTYLDKFNEEKKFAMILTSQGGTPVITADPSLNITEAVIAGLNAEYVASKNQNNE
;
A
#
# COMPACT_ATOMS: atom_id res chain seq x y z
N MET A 1 16.57 11.39 -37.23
CA MET A 1 18.03 11.25 -37.05
C MET A 1 18.27 10.05 -36.15
N LYS A 2 18.78 8.97 -36.75
CA LYS A 2 19.11 7.69 -36.08
C LYS A 2 20.43 7.84 -35.36
N LYS A 3 20.54 7.40 -34.09
CA LYS A 3 21.84 7.03 -33.51
C LYS A 3 21.67 5.72 -32.72
N THR A 4 22.04 4.67 -33.38
CA THR A 4 22.37 3.34 -32.83
C THR A 4 23.69 3.42 -32.07
N PHE A 5 23.74 2.92 -30.84
CA PHE A 5 24.97 2.68 -30.12
C PHE A 5 25.10 1.19 -29.83
N LYS A 6 25.94 0.54 -30.64
CA LYS A 6 26.40 -0.85 -30.43
C LYS A 6 27.63 -0.77 -29.52
N PHE A 7 27.71 -1.55 -28.47
CA PHE A 7 28.97 -1.92 -27.83
C PHE A 7 29.11 -3.45 -27.81
N LEU A 8 30.20 -3.80 -28.43
CA LEU A 8 30.69 -5.15 -28.72
C LEU A 8 31.59 -5.60 -27.56
N GLY A 9 31.42 -6.79 -27.09
CA GLY A 9 32.27 -7.89 -26.74
C GLY A 9 33.62 -7.65 -26.01
N ALA A 10 33.83 -8.45 -24.99
CA ALA A 10 35.12 -9.10 -24.76
C ALA A 10 34.93 -10.32 -23.86
N LEU A 11 35.10 -11.43 -24.46
CA LEU A 11 35.25 -12.77 -23.89
C LEU A 11 36.72 -12.91 -23.45
N VAL A 12 36.94 -13.25 -22.17
CA VAL A 12 38.26 -13.72 -21.73
C VAL A 12 38.09 -15.05 -21.02
N VAL A 13 38.55 -16.07 -21.72
CA VAL A 13 38.81 -17.42 -21.22
C VAL A 13 40.25 -17.41 -20.67
N CYS A 14 40.49 -17.90 -19.46
CA CYS A 14 41.79 -18.45 -19.04
C CYS A 14 41.61 -19.57 -18.02
N ALA A 15 41.92 -20.60 -18.45
CA ALA A 15 42.47 -21.93 -18.15
C ALA A 15 42.95 -22.20 -16.73
N ALA A 16 42.70 -23.44 -16.41
CA ALA A 16 43.02 -24.22 -15.23
C ALA A 16 44.55 -24.30 -14.89
N THR A 17 44.82 -24.37 -13.57
CA THR A 17 45.91 -25.21 -13.07
C THR A 17 45.53 -25.81 -11.72
N ALA A 18 45.63 -27.14 -11.67
CA ALA A 18 45.52 -27.96 -10.48
C ALA A 18 46.84 -27.98 -9.72
N PHE A 19 46.84 -28.14 -8.42
CA PHE A 19 47.58 -29.09 -7.57
C PHE A 19 47.71 -28.56 -6.14
N GLY A 20 47.40 -29.39 -5.19
CA GLY A 20 47.88 -29.27 -3.80
C GLY A 20 46.88 -29.68 -2.72
N ALA A 21 46.80 -31.01 -2.49
CA ALA A 21 46.14 -31.55 -1.32
C ALA A 21 46.99 -31.36 -0.10
N VAL A 22 46.46 -30.82 0.99
CA VAL A 22 46.85 -31.15 2.35
C VAL A 22 45.59 -31.14 3.22
N SER A 23 45.44 -32.25 3.88
CA SER A 23 44.44 -32.72 4.82
C SER A 23 44.37 -31.93 6.15
N CYS A 24 43.23 -32.04 6.76
CA CYS A 24 42.87 -31.98 8.16
C CYS A 24 42.08 -30.75 8.65
N GLY A 25 40.92 -31.04 9.18
CA GLY A 25 40.23 -30.23 10.16
C GLY A 25 38.81 -29.86 9.71
N GLY A 26 37.85 -30.74 10.05
CA GLY A 26 36.44 -30.51 9.71
C GLY A 26 35.85 -29.26 10.34
N ASN A 27 35.20 -28.51 9.54
CA ASN A 27 33.96 -27.85 9.93
C ASN A 27 33.15 -27.68 8.64
N LYS A 28 32.10 -28.46 8.51
CA LYS A 28 31.09 -28.29 7.48
C LYS A 28 30.39 -26.95 7.74
N ALA A 29 30.75 -25.92 7.00
CA ALA A 29 29.87 -24.79 6.78
C ALA A 29 28.68 -25.32 5.97
N LYS A 30 27.63 -25.65 6.69
CA LYS A 30 26.30 -25.88 6.15
C LYS A 30 25.83 -24.52 5.63
N GLU A 31 25.61 -24.44 4.35
CA GLU A 31 24.87 -23.37 3.73
C GLU A 31 23.45 -23.44 4.28
N GLU A 32 23.23 -22.67 5.35
CA GLU A 32 21.94 -22.56 6.00
C GLU A 32 21.09 -21.69 5.11
N ALA A 33 20.18 -22.34 4.37
CA ALA A 33 19.02 -21.66 3.83
C ALA A 33 18.44 -20.83 4.96
N ALA A 34 18.23 -19.55 4.72
CA ALA A 34 17.55 -18.65 5.63
C ALA A 34 16.15 -19.20 5.91
N GLU A 35 16.02 -20.08 6.89
CA GLU A 35 14.75 -20.37 7.52
C GLU A 35 14.31 -19.04 8.15
N THR A 36 13.18 -18.53 7.69
CA THR A 36 12.45 -17.45 8.35
C THR A 36 12.12 -17.94 9.76
N THR A 37 12.98 -17.60 10.71
CA THR A 37 12.74 -17.81 12.12
C THR A 37 11.42 -17.18 12.49
N PRO A 38 10.49 -17.86 13.18
CA PRO A 38 9.28 -17.22 13.66
C PRO A 38 9.68 -15.97 14.45
N ALA A 39 9.05 -14.83 14.14
CA ALA A 39 9.37 -13.56 14.75
C ALA A 39 9.38 -13.71 16.27
N ASP A 40 10.52 -13.41 16.90
CA ASP A 40 10.68 -13.47 18.36
C ASP A 40 9.76 -12.39 18.97
N THR A 41 8.58 -12.79 19.40
CA THR A 41 7.61 -11.91 20.07
C THR A 41 7.98 -11.64 21.54
N THR A 42 9.12 -12.17 22.01
CA THR A 42 9.56 -12.00 23.38
C THR A 42 10.11 -10.60 23.61
N ILE A 43 9.40 -9.82 24.42
CA ILE A 43 9.83 -8.48 24.81
C ILE A 43 10.96 -8.59 25.81
N ARG A 44 12.12 -8.04 25.49
CA ARG A 44 13.32 -8.01 26.34
C ARG A 44 13.50 -6.71 27.12
N ALA A 45 12.74 -5.67 26.74
CA ALA A 45 12.82 -4.37 27.39
C ALA A 45 12.26 -4.43 28.82
N ALA A 46 12.98 -3.81 29.76
CA ALA A 46 12.58 -3.71 31.15
C ALA A 46 11.45 -2.71 31.36
N GLN A 47 10.72 -2.82 32.48
CA GLN A 47 9.78 -1.78 32.92
C GLN A 47 10.52 -0.44 33.06
N GLY A 48 9.87 0.65 32.68
CA GLY A 48 10.45 2.00 32.68
C GLY A 48 11.39 2.29 31.51
N ALA A 49 11.64 1.33 30.60
CA ALA A 49 12.41 1.58 29.39
C ALA A 49 11.64 2.46 28.41
N ILE A 50 12.38 3.15 27.54
CA ILE A 50 11.84 3.78 26.32
C ILE A 50 11.98 2.74 25.21
N VAL A 51 10.86 2.37 24.60
CA VAL A 51 10.81 1.37 23.53
C VAL A 51 10.27 2.00 22.24
N TYR A 52 10.37 1.28 21.13
CA TYR A 52 9.82 1.78 19.87
C TYR A 52 9.10 0.69 19.07
N VAL A 53 8.20 1.16 18.22
CA VAL A 53 7.51 0.36 17.20
C VAL A 53 7.80 0.95 15.83
N ASP A 54 7.96 0.09 14.83
CA ASP A 54 8.05 0.47 13.42
C ASP A 54 6.63 0.51 12.82
N LEU A 55 6.15 1.71 12.55
CA LEU A 55 4.80 1.91 12.05
C LEU A 55 4.63 1.38 10.62
N ASP A 56 5.68 1.46 9.79
CA ASP A 56 5.62 0.95 8.42
C ASP A 56 5.45 -0.58 8.44
N VAL A 57 6.15 -1.28 9.34
CA VAL A 57 6.00 -2.73 9.52
C VAL A 57 4.63 -3.09 10.10
N ILE A 58 4.14 -2.31 11.07
CA ILE A 58 2.79 -2.50 11.61
C ILE A 58 1.75 -2.38 10.51
N LEU A 59 1.76 -1.31 9.71
CA LEU A 59 0.81 -1.09 8.64
C LEU A 59 0.84 -2.18 7.57
N GLN A 60 2.00 -2.81 7.33
CA GLN A 60 2.14 -3.92 6.39
C GLN A 60 1.58 -5.25 6.92
N LYS A 61 1.67 -5.49 8.25
CA LYS A 61 1.35 -6.79 8.87
C LYS A 61 0.06 -6.78 9.69
N TYR A 62 -0.54 -5.63 9.92
CA TYR A 62 -1.78 -5.52 10.68
C TYR A 62 -2.98 -5.89 9.81
N ASP A 63 -3.71 -6.94 10.19
CA ASP A 63 -4.82 -7.49 9.41
C ASP A 63 -5.92 -6.48 9.14
N MET A 64 -6.28 -5.64 10.11
CA MET A 64 -7.25 -4.55 9.93
C MET A 64 -6.78 -3.56 8.88
N ALA A 65 -5.51 -3.17 8.89
CA ALA A 65 -4.97 -2.23 7.91
C ALA A 65 -5.00 -2.80 6.49
N ASN A 66 -4.67 -4.09 6.35
CA ASN A 66 -4.74 -4.81 5.08
C ASN A 66 -6.18 -4.94 4.56
N GLU A 67 -7.13 -5.27 5.43
CA GLU A 67 -8.54 -5.43 5.06
C GLU A 67 -9.17 -4.09 4.66
N LEU A 68 -8.98 -3.04 5.45
CA LEU A 68 -9.47 -1.70 5.14
C LEU A 68 -8.80 -1.13 3.88
N GLY A 69 -7.50 -1.34 3.72
CA GLY A 69 -6.76 -0.94 2.52
C GLY A 69 -7.30 -1.61 1.26
N ALA A 70 -7.54 -2.93 1.31
CA ALA A 70 -8.12 -3.68 0.20
C ALA A 70 -9.55 -3.19 -0.14
N ALA A 71 -10.36 -2.84 0.87
CA ALA A 71 -11.70 -2.32 0.65
C ALA A 71 -11.68 -0.94 -0.04
N VAL A 72 -10.79 -0.04 0.39
CA VAL A 72 -10.59 1.29 -0.22
C VAL A 72 -10.06 1.16 -1.64
N GLU A 73 -9.12 0.25 -1.90
CA GLU A 73 -8.60 -0.03 -3.23
C GLU A 73 -9.69 -0.55 -4.17
N ALA A 74 -10.50 -1.53 -3.74
CA ALA A 74 -11.61 -2.07 -4.51
C ALA A 74 -12.65 -0.99 -4.86
N LYS A 75 -12.97 -0.12 -3.88
CA LYS A 75 -13.86 1.03 -4.10
C LYS A 75 -13.25 2.01 -5.13
N GLY A 76 -11.97 2.32 -5.00
CA GLY A 76 -11.24 3.18 -5.92
C GLY A 76 -11.26 2.64 -7.36
N LYS A 77 -11.03 1.34 -7.53
CA LYS A 77 -11.13 0.67 -8.83
C LYS A 77 -12.53 0.78 -9.41
N THR A 78 -13.56 0.53 -8.63
CA THR A 78 -14.96 0.64 -9.07
C THR A 78 -15.29 2.06 -9.54
N ILE A 79 -14.85 3.08 -8.80
CA ILE A 79 -15.03 4.48 -9.15
C ILE A 79 -14.30 4.80 -10.46
N GLN A 80 -13.04 4.36 -10.60
CA GLN A 80 -12.24 4.58 -11.80
C GLN A 80 -12.87 3.94 -13.04
N ASP A 81 -13.37 2.71 -12.92
CA ASP A 81 -14.06 2.01 -13.99
C ASP A 81 -15.32 2.76 -14.43
N GLU A 82 -16.09 3.30 -13.47
CA GLU A 82 -17.29 4.10 -13.77
C GLU A 82 -16.93 5.44 -14.43
N ILE A 83 -15.89 6.13 -13.98
CA ILE A 83 -15.38 7.36 -14.62
C ILE A 83 -14.98 7.07 -16.08
N ASN A 84 -14.23 5.99 -16.30
CA ASN A 84 -13.81 5.58 -17.64
C ASN A 84 -15.02 5.26 -18.54
N ARG A 85 -16.03 4.57 -18.02
CA ARG A 85 -17.26 4.23 -18.73
C ARG A 85 -18.05 5.48 -19.10
N ARG A 86 -18.21 6.43 -18.18
CA ARG A 86 -18.90 7.72 -18.43
C ARG A 86 -18.15 8.57 -19.42
N GLY A 87 -16.83 8.69 -19.28
CA GLY A 87 -15.98 9.45 -20.20
C GLY A 87 -16.06 8.91 -21.63
N LYS A 88 -15.98 7.58 -21.80
CA LYS A 88 -16.12 6.94 -23.12
C LYS A 88 -17.51 7.16 -23.74
N LYS A 89 -18.56 7.14 -22.91
CA LYS A 89 -19.93 7.42 -23.37
C LYS A 89 -20.06 8.86 -23.88
N LEU A 90 -19.51 9.81 -23.14
CA LEU A 90 -19.51 11.24 -23.52
C LEU A 90 -18.70 11.48 -24.80
N GLU A 91 -17.50 10.91 -24.89
CA GLU A 91 -16.65 10.97 -26.09
C GLU A 91 -17.37 10.41 -27.32
N THR A 92 -18.03 9.26 -27.16
CA THR A 92 -18.81 8.65 -28.27
C THR A 92 -19.96 9.53 -28.68
N ALA A 93 -20.69 10.13 -27.75
CA ALA A 93 -21.79 11.04 -28.04
C ALA A 93 -21.31 12.31 -28.73
N ALA A 94 -20.16 12.86 -28.32
CA ALA A 94 -19.56 14.03 -28.97
C ALA A 94 -19.10 13.73 -30.39
N LYS A 95 -18.46 12.58 -30.61
CA LYS A 95 -18.06 12.13 -31.98
C LYS A 95 -19.26 11.89 -32.89
N ASP A 96 -20.33 11.25 -32.38
CA ASP A 96 -21.58 11.05 -33.16
C ASP A 96 -22.22 12.39 -33.54
N PHE A 97 -22.27 13.34 -32.61
CA PHE A 97 -22.76 14.68 -32.86
C PHE A 97 -21.94 15.38 -33.94
N GLN A 98 -20.62 15.40 -33.84
CA GLN A 98 -19.72 16.02 -34.81
C GLN A 98 -19.89 15.38 -36.18
N ASN A 99 -19.88 14.07 -36.31
CA ASN A 99 -20.08 13.35 -37.57
C ASN A 99 -21.41 13.68 -38.24
N LYS A 100 -22.50 13.81 -37.47
CA LYS A 100 -23.82 14.15 -37.98
C LYS A 100 -23.91 15.61 -38.45
N MET A 101 -23.22 16.51 -37.75
CA MET A 101 -23.09 17.91 -38.15
C MET A 101 -22.33 18.04 -39.48
N GLU A 102 -21.18 17.40 -39.61
CA GLU A 102 -20.33 17.43 -40.80
C GLU A 102 -21.07 16.88 -42.04
N LYS A 103 -21.90 15.87 -41.86
CA LYS A 103 -22.69 15.25 -42.95
C LYS A 103 -24.02 15.94 -43.22
N GLY A 104 -24.34 17.02 -42.52
CA GLY A 104 -25.62 17.73 -42.69
C GLY A 104 -26.85 16.90 -42.31
N LEU A 105 -26.70 15.90 -41.41
CA LEU A 105 -27.75 14.96 -41.03
C LEU A 105 -28.63 15.46 -39.87
N MET A 106 -28.50 16.73 -39.49
CA MET A 106 -29.29 17.35 -38.42
C MET A 106 -29.82 18.71 -38.85
N THR A 107 -31.05 19.02 -38.45
CA THR A 107 -31.57 20.38 -38.55
C THR A 107 -30.91 21.26 -37.51
N ARG A 108 -30.94 22.58 -37.73
CA ARG A 108 -30.35 23.55 -36.80
C ARG A 108 -30.92 23.41 -35.37
N SER A 109 -32.23 23.28 -35.23
CA SER A 109 -32.88 23.12 -33.93
C SER A 109 -32.43 21.87 -33.19
N VAL A 110 -32.32 20.71 -33.89
CA VAL A 110 -31.85 19.45 -33.32
C VAL A 110 -30.36 19.54 -32.93
N ALA A 111 -29.56 20.27 -33.70
CA ALA A 111 -28.15 20.47 -33.40
C ALA A 111 -27.95 21.34 -32.14
N GLU A 112 -28.74 22.42 -31.99
CA GLU A 112 -28.71 23.27 -30.80
C GLU A 112 -29.13 22.49 -29.55
N GLU A 113 -30.21 21.69 -29.58
CA GLU A 113 -30.65 20.85 -28.48
C GLU A 113 -29.57 19.83 -28.08
N LYS A 114 -28.96 19.13 -29.05
CA LYS A 114 -27.90 18.15 -28.78
C LYS A 114 -26.63 18.77 -28.22
N ALA A 115 -26.25 19.95 -28.72
CA ALA A 115 -25.11 20.69 -28.18
C ALA A 115 -25.31 21.05 -26.70
N GLN A 116 -26.50 21.57 -26.35
CA GLN A 116 -26.86 21.86 -24.96
C GLN A 116 -26.82 20.60 -24.09
N LYS A 117 -27.35 19.48 -24.58
CA LYS A 117 -27.33 18.20 -23.87
C LYS A 117 -25.92 17.66 -23.66
N LEU A 118 -25.02 17.77 -24.63
CA LEU A 118 -23.63 17.39 -24.50
C LEU A 118 -22.91 18.25 -23.47
N GLN A 119 -23.16 19.55 -23.47
CA GLN A 119 -22.61 20.49 -22.50
C GLN A 119 -23.06 20.15 -21.05
N GLN A 120 -24.35 19.81 -20.89
CA GLN A 120 -24.88 19.36 -19.63
C GLN A 120 -24.23 18.04 -19.17
N GLN A 121 -24.09 17.06 -20.08
CA GLN A 121 -23.45 15.77 -19.79
C GLN A 121 -21.96 15.92 -19.41
N GLU A 122 -21.26 16.86 -20.04
CA GLU A 122 -19.88 17.19 -19.70
C GLU A 122 -19.79 17.79 -18.28
N ALA A 123 -20.67 18.74 -17.95
CA ALA A 123 -20.74 19.31 -16.60
C ALA A 123 -21.06 18.24 -15.55
N GLU A 124 -22.02 17.36 -15.81
CA GLU A 124 -22.38 16.23 -14.94
C GLU A 124 -21.20 15.26 -14.74
N PHE A 125 -20.45 14.96 -15.82
CA PHE A 125 -19.27 14.11 -15.77
C PHE A 125 -18.14 14.74 -14.90
N ASN A 126 -17.87 16.02 -15.12
CA ASN A 126 -16.86 16.75 -14.37
C ASN A 126 -17.20 16.83 -12.87
N ASN A 127 -18.48 17.14 -12.56
CA ASN A 127 -18.97 17.17 -11.17
C ASN A 127 -18.89 15.79 -10.53
N TYR A 128 -19.29 14.74 -11.22
CA TYR A 128 -19.18 13.35 -10.71
C TYR A 128 -17.73 12.99 -10.40
N THR A 129 -16.80 13.30 -11.33
CA THR A 129 -15.38 12.98 -11.15
C THR A 129 -14.81 13.71 -9.93
N ALA A 130 -15.08 15.02 -9.81
CA ALA A 130 -14.62 15.82 -8.69
C ALA A 130 -15.17 15.29 -7.34
N GLN A 131 -16.48 14.99 -7.29
CA GLN A 131 -17.13 14.46 -6.10
C GLN A 131 -16.51 13.10 -5.71
N LYS A 132 -16.25 12.22 -6.68
CA LYS A 132 -15.67 10.89 -6.39
C LYS A 132 -14.21 10.96 -5.96
N GLN A 133 -13.44 11.91 -6.47
CA GLN A 133 -12.08 12.16 -5.99
C GLN A 133 -12.07 12.63 -4.54
N GLN A 134 -12.98 13.53 -4.19
CA GLN A 134 -13.13 13.99 -2.80
C GLN A 134 -13.57 12.85 -1.87
N GLU A 135 -14.58 12.06 -2.27
CA GLU A 135 -15.06 10.91 -1.51
C GLU A 135 -13.91 9.91 -1.22
N MET A 136 -13.04 9.64 -2.23
CA MET A 136 -11.90 8.76 -2.04
C MET A 136 -10.85 9.31 -1.08
N ALA A 137 -10.61 10.62 -1.11
CA ALA A 137 -9.69 11.27 -0.17
C ALA A 137 -10.22 11.21 1.27
N GLU A 138 -11.53 11.43 1.46
CA GLU A 138 -12.20 11.30 2.75
C GLU A 138 -12.15 9.86 3.27
N GLU A 139 -12.40 8.87 2.41
CA GLU A 139 -12.34 7.45 2.76
C GLU A 139 -10.94 7.02 3.21
N GLN A 140 -9.89 7.48 2.50
CA GLN A 140 -8.51 7.23 2.90
C GLN A 140 -8.17 7.84 4.26
N MET A 141 -8.65 9.06 4.52
CA MET A 141 -8.45 9.72 5.81
C MET A 141 -9.17 8.97 6.93
N VAL A 142 -10.42 8.56 6.72
CA VAL A 142 -11.18 7.77 7.69
C VAL A 142 -10.49 6.45 7.99
N MET A 143 -10.03 5.75 6.96
CA MET A 143 -9.26 4.50 7.11
C MET A 143 -8.01 4.71 7.97
N MET A 144 -7.20 5.73 7.66
CA MET A 144 -5.97 6.00 8.42
C MET A 144 -6.25 6.37 9.88
N ASN A 145 -7.31 7.13 10.13
CA ASN A 145 -7.73 7.47 11.50
C ASN A 145 -8.18 6.22 12.26
N GLN A 146 -8.99 5.35 11.66
CA GLN A 146 -9.44 4.10 12.29
C GLN A 146 -8.25 3.20 12.65
N ILE A 147 -7.28 3.04 11.75
CA ILE A 147 -6.06 2.25 12.00
C ILE A 147 -5.25 2.90 13.13
N GLY A 148 -5.04 4.22 13.08
CA GLY A 148 -4.31 4.96 14.10
C GLY A 148 -4.95 4.84 15.48
N ASP A 149 -6.27 5.01 15.58
CA ASP A 149 -7.03 4.88 16.82
C ASP A 149 -6.97 3.46 17.38
N ALA A 150 -7.06 2.44 16.52
CA ALA A 150 -6.93 1.04 16.95
C ALA A 150 -5.54 0.74 17.50
N ILE A 151 -4.48 1.18 16.80
CA ILE A 151 -3.09 1.03 17.26
C ILE A 151 -2.91 1.74 18.60
N LYS A 152 -3.36 2.99 18.71
CA LYS A 152 -3.23 3.76 19.94
C LYS A 152 -3.96 3.10 21.11
N THR A 153 -5.21 2.71 20.90
CA THR A 153 -6.04 2.06 21.93
C THR A 153 -5.40 0.76 22.42
N TYR A 154 -4.86 -0.04 21.51
CA TYR A 154 -4.12 -1.25 21.86
C TYR A 154 -2.86 -0.94 22.66
N LEU A 155 -2.04 0.02 22.21
CA LEU A 155 -0.81 0.40 22.89
C LEU A 155 -1.05 0.97 24.29
N ASP A 156 -2.12 1.71 24.50
CA ASP A 156 -2.49 2.22 25.83
C ASP A 156 -2.76 1.04 26.79
N LYS A 157 -3.60 0.06 26.41
CA LYS A 157 -3.84 -1.17 27.19
C LYS A 157 -2.58 -1.99 27.40
N PHE A 158 -1.81 -2.21 26.35
CA PHE A 158 -0.57 -2.96 26.38
C PHE A 158 0.44 -2.35 27.37
N ASN A 159 0.53 -1.01 27.40
CA ASN A 159 1.45 -0.33 28.30
C ASN A 159 0.99 -0.27 29.76
N GLU A 160 -0.31 -0.45 30.04
CA GLU A 160 -0.79 -0.63 31.41
C GLU A 160 -0.17 -1.87 32.08
N GLU A 161 0.08 -2.94 31.30
CA GLU A 161 0.73 -4.17 31.78
C GLU A 161 2.25 -4.06 31.76
N LYS A 162 2.83 -3.56 30.68
CA LYS A 162 4.28 -3.56 30.43
C LYS A 162 5.02 -2.45 31.16
N LYS A 163 4.34 -1.33 31.42
CA LYS A 163 4.85 -0.17 32.20
C LYS A 163 6.13 0.42 31.62
N PHE A 164 6.19 0.58 30.30
CA PHE A 164 7.23 1.33 29.64
C PHE A 164 7.07 2.83 29.95
N ALA A 165 8.17 3.56 30.07
CA ALA A 165 8.15 4.99 30.28
C ALA A 165 7.63 5.75 29.05
N MET A 166 7.95 5.23 27.85
CA MET A 166 7.54 5.80 26.57
C MET A 166 7.60 4.76 25.47
N ILE A 167 6.63 4.81 24.57
CA ILE A 167 6.62 4.05 23.32
C ILE A 167 6.74 5.06 22.20
N LEU A 168 7.85 5.02 21.45
CA LEU A 168 8.08 5.89 20.28
C LEU A 168 7.66 5.18 18.99
N THR A 169 7.28 5.95 17.98
CA THR A 169 7.08 5.43 16.64
C THR A 169 8.30 5.71 15.77
N SER A 170 8.68 4.73 14.95
CA SER A 170 9.59 4.92 13.82
C SER A 170 8.77 4.78 12.53
N GLN A 171 8.89 5.76 11.64
CA GLN A 171 8.29 5.72 10.32
C GLN A 171 9.25 6.37 9.33
N GLY A 172 9.70 5.62 8.32
CA GLY A 172 10.72 6.12 7.41
C GLY A 172 12.03 6.51 8.10
N GLY A 173 12.36 5.90 9.26
CA GLY A 173 13.55 6.22 10.06
C GLY A 173 13.43 7.47 10.95
N THR A 174 12.25 8.03 11.11
CA THR A 174 11.99 9.17 12.01
C THR A 174 10.79 8.87 12.92
N PRO A 175 10.77 9.34 14.19
CA PRO A 175 11.82 10.06 14.92
C PRO A 175 12.97 9.16 15.42
N VAL A 176 12.85 7.82 15.37
CA VAL A 176 13.90 6.89 15.81
C VAL A 176 14.81 6.57 14.63
N ILE A 177 16.02 7.13 14.63
CA ILE A 177 17.03 6.89 13.57
C ILE A 177 17.78 5.59 13.83
N THR A 178 18.15 5.33 15.12
CA THR A 178 18.84 4.14 15.55
C THR A 178 18.50 3.85 17.01
N ALA A 179 18.36 2.58 17.35
CA ALA A 179 18.14 2.12 18.72
C ALA A 179 18.68 0.69 18.87
N ASP A 180 18.81 0.24 20.12
CA ASP A 180 19.11 -1.16 20.39
C ASP A 180 17.93 -2.03 19.92
N PRO A 181 18.18 -3.12 19.16
CA PRO A 181 17.13 -4.04 18.71
C PRO A 181 16.28 -4.63 19.84
N SER A 182 16.81 -4.75 21.05
CA SER A 182 16.06 -5.24 22.22
C SER A 182 14.95 -4.30 22.68
N LEU A 183 14.97 -3.02 22.24
CA LEU A 183 13.95 -2.02 22.51
C LEU A 183 12.85 -2.00 21.44
N ASN A 184 13.00 -2.78 20.38
CA ASN A 184 11.99 -2.93 19.34
C ASN A 184 10.89 -3.90 19.81
N ILE A 185 9.66 -3.38 19.95
CA ILE A 185 8.51 -4.19 20.36
C ILE A 185 7.50 -4.40 19.21
N THR A 186 7.87 -4.09 17.99
CA THR A 186 6.97 -4.09 16.81
C THR A 186 6.26 -5.43 16.64
N GLU A 187 6.99 -6.54 16.63
CA GLU A 187 6.39 -7.86 16.37
C GLU A 187 5.42 -8.30 17.49
N ALA A 188 5.75 -7.98 18.74
CA ALA A 188 4.84 -8.26 19.86
C ALA A 188 3.55 -7.42 19.76
N VAL A 189 3.66 -6.16 19.34
CA VAL A 189 2.51 -5.27 19.11
C VAL A 189 1.65 -5.79 17.97
N ILE A 190 2.24 -6.19 16.84
CA ILE A 190 1.52 -6.76 15.70
C ILE A 190 0.76 -8.02 16.09
N ALA A 191 1.42 -8.94 16.82
CA ALA A 191 0.77 -10.17 17.26
C ALA A 191 -0.48 -9.90 18.12
N GLY A 192 -0.39 -8.93 19.03
CA GLY A 192 -1.52 -8.56 19.87
C GLY A 192 -2.62 -7.79 19.13
N LEU A 193 -2.27 -6.86 18.26
CA LEU A 193 -3.22 -6.15 17.39
C LEU A 193 -4.04 -7.12 16.54
N ASN A 194 -3.39 -8.10 15.90
CA ASN A 194 -4.07 -9.08 15.08
C ASN A 194 -4.96 -10.02 15.92
N ALA A 195 -4.50 -10.42 17.11
CA ALA A 195 -5.32 -11.23 18.02
C ALA A 195 -6.58 -10.47 18.48
N GLU A 196 -6.45 -9.19 18.87
CA GLU A 196 -7.60 -8.35 19.26
C GLU A 196 -8.56 -8.12 18.09
N TYR A 197 -8.03 -7.89 16.89
CA TYR A 197 -8.83 -7.71 15.68
C TYR A 197 -9.65 -8.95 15.33
N VAL A 198 -9.04 -10.14 15.35
CA VAL A 198 -9.75 -11.40 15.11
C VAL A 198 -10.84 -11.64 16.17
N ALA A 199 -10.55 -11.37 17.43
CA ALA A 199 -11.53 -11.52 18.52
C ALA A 199 -12.73 -10.56 18.33
N SER A 200 -12.50 -9.31 17.94
CA SER A 200 -13.56 -8.33 17.68
C SER A 200 -14.46 -8.71 16.49
N LYS A 201 -13.86 -9.28 15.44
CA LYS A 201 -14.64 -9.79 14.28
C LYS A 201 -15.55 -10.95 14.64
N ASN A 202 -15.11 -11.86 15.49
CA ASN A 202 -15.91 -13.00 15.93
C ASN A 202 -17.12 -12.55 16.77
N GLN A 203 -16.95 -11.52 17.61
CA GLN A 203 -18.05 -10.94 18.40
C GLN A 203 -19.11 -10.22 17.55
N ASN A 204 -18.73 -9.65 16.42
CA ASN A 204 -19.66 -8.93 15.54
C ASN A 204 -20.42 -9.86 14.58
N ASN A 205 -20.02 -11.14 14.50
CA ASN A 205 -20.67 -12.16 13.64
C ASN A 205 -21.62 -13.10 14.40
N GLU A 206 -21.76 -12.94 15.72
CA GLU A 206 -22.76 -13.62 16.58
C GLU A 206 -23.98 -12.72 16.81
#